data_8c25070e809903fa63ce7eb49c8d01ca
#
_entry.id   8c25070e809903fa63ce7eb49c8d01ca
#
_cell.length_a   1.000
_cell.length_b   1.000
_cell.length_c   1.000
_cell.angle_alpha   90.00
_cell.angle_beta   90.00
_cell.angle_gamma   90.00
#
_symmetry.space_group_name_H-M   'P 1'
#
loop_
_entity.id
_entity.type
_entity.pdbx_description
1 polymer ?
#
loop_
_entity_poly.entity_id
_entity_poly.type
_entity_poly.pdbx_seq_one_letter_code
_entity_poly.pdbx_strand_id
1 'polypeptide(L)'
;MIKKIYLCGFTATPPNRKITKTALGSTETVEWEHCDNIIELVKKLKSNGTKVWSVEQTENSTDLKEIKQLENFEKHALIFGNEINGVDQKVINFSNEVIEIEQYGTKHSLNISIAAGILIWHFFNLLRKN
;
A
#
# COMPACT_ATOMS: atom_id res chain seq x y z
N MET A 1 -9.99 -10.70 -0.28
CA MET A 1 -9.80 -9.25 -0.19
C MET A 1 -8.41 -8.84 -0.67
N ILE A 2 -7.31 -9.12 0.06
CA ILE A 2 -5.96 -8.95 -0.46
C ILE A 2 -5.59 -10.18 -1.29
N LYS A 3 -5.17 -9.94 -2.53
CA LYS A 3 -4.76 -11.03 -3.42
C LYS A 3 -3.28 -11.35 -3.30
N LYS A 4 -2.43 -10.32 -3.18
CA LYS A 4 -0.99 -10.50 -3.17
C LYS A 4 -0.29 -9.37 -2.42
N ILE A 5 0.81 -9.70 -1.78
CA ILE A 5 1.69 -8.75 -1.11
C ILE A 5 3.06 -8.79 -1.81
N TYR A 6 3.58 -7.63 -2.16
CA TYR A 6 4.94 -7.47 -2.67
C TYR A 6 5.84 -6.91 -1.58
N LEU A 7 6.90 -7.64 -1.28
CA LEU A 7 7.91 -7.27 -0.29
C LEU A 7 9.12 -6.71 -1.03
N CYS A 8 9.21 -5.39 -1.09
CA CYS A 8 10.16 -4.71 -1.96
C CYS A 8 11.46 -4.33 -1.23
N GLY A 9 12.58 -4.39 -1.97
CA GLY A 9 13.89 -3.97 -1.50
C GLY A 9 14.31 -4.70 -0.22
N PHE A 10 14.58 -3.93 0.84
CA PHE A 10 15.04 -4.45 2.13
C PHE A 10 13.92 -4.96 3.04
N THR A 11 12.68 -4.99 2.58
CA THR A 11 11.56 -5.53 3.34
C THR A 11 11.82 -7.00 3.69
N ALA A 12 11.63 -7.36 4.96
CA ALA A 12 11.80 -8.74 5.41
C ALA A 12 10.82 -9.68 4.70
N THR A 13 11.27 -10.90 4.45
CA THR A 13 10.48 -11.93 3.80
C THR A 13 10.32 -13.16 4.70
N PRO A 14 9.24 -13.94 4.56
CA PRO A 14 9.16 -15.25 5.18
C PRO A 14 10.26 -16.21 4.65
N PRO A 15 10.81 -17.12 5.45
CA PRO A 15 10.54 -17.27 6.89
C PRO A 15 11.28 -16.21 7.70
N ASN A 16 10.58 -15.52 8.56
CA ASN A 16 11.14 -14.52 9.47
C ASN A 16 10.41 -14.61 10.81
N ARG A 17 11.16 -14.68 11.90
CA ARG A 17 10.62 -14.90 13.24
C ARG A 17 9.63 -13.81 13.68
N LYS A 18 9.92 -12.54 13.34
CA LYS A 18 9.04 -11.41 13.67
C LYS A 18 7.74 -11.46 12.85
N ILE A 19 7.84 -11.84 11.58
CA ILE A 19 6.68 -12.02 10.73
C ILE A 19 5.82 -13.19 11.22
N THR A 20 6.42 -14.35 11.46
CA THR A 20 5.72 -15.55 11.93
C THR A 20 4.95 -15.31 13.22
N LYS A 21 5.54 -14.54 14.16
CA LYS A 21 4.91 -14.23 15.44
C LYS A 21 3.61 -13.44 15.30
N THR A 22 3.52 -12.54 14.31
CA THR A 22 2.38 -11.64 14.14
C THR A 22 1.42 -12.06 13.02
N ALA A 23 1.92 -12.79 12.03
CA ALA A 23 1.15 -13.19 10.86
C ALA A 23 0.12 -14.30 11.13
N LEU A 24 0.30 -15.09 12.18
CA LEU A 24 -0.63 -16.16 12.61
C LEU A 24 -1.01 -17.11 11.46
N GLY A 25 -0.02 -17.52 10.65
CA GLY A 25 -0.22 -18.43 9.52
C GLY A 25 -0.64 -17.77 8.21
N SER A 26 -0.87 -16.46 8.19
CA SER A 26 -1.29 -15.76 6.96
C SER A 26 -0.24 -15.76 5.84
N THR A 27 1.03 -15.98 6.18
CA THR A 27 2.12 -16.14 5.19
C THR A 27 1.94 -17.36 4.29
N GLU A 28 1.14 -18.32 4.68
CA GLU A 28 0.83 -19.53 3.91
C GLU A 28 -0.46 -19.40 3.10
N THR A 29 -1.30 -18.42 3.43
CA THR A 29 -2.62 -18.25 2.82
C THR A 29 -2.72 -17.04 1.90
N VAL A 30 -1.93 -16.00 2.14
CA VAL A 30 -1.84 -14.82 1.29
C VAL A 30 -0.61 -14.94 0.41
N GLU A 31 -0.81 -14.89 -0.90
CA GLU A 31 0.29 -14.91 -1.85
C GLU A 31 1.23 -13.71 -1.63
N TRP A 32 2.52 -13.98 -1.62
CA TRP A 32 3.52 -12.92 -1.51
C TRP A 32 4.71 -13.19 -2.43
N GLU A 33 5.44 -12.13 -2.75
CA GLU A 33 6.60 -12.18 -3.63
C GLU A 33 7.59 -11.10 -3.21
N HIS A 34 8.90 -11.42 -3.22
CA HIS A 34 9.94 -10.44 -3.07
C HIS A 34 10.20 -9.73 -4.39
N CYS A 35 10.45 -8.43 -4.35
CA CYS A 35 10.76 -7.62 -5.51
C CYS A 35 11.95 -6.70 -5.23
N ASP A 36 13.00 -6.79 -6.02
CA ASP A 36 14.20 -5.97 -5.86
C ASP A 36 14.00 -4.54 -6.34
N ASN A 37 13.22 -4.34 -7.40
CA ASN A 37 13.03 -3.03 -8.04
C ASN A 37 11.55 -2.63 -8.05
N ILE A 38 11.18 -1.78 -7.10
CA ILE A 38 9.80 -1.31 -6.98
C ILE A 38 9.35 -0.48 -8.18
N ILE A 39 10.23 0.30 -8.81
CA ILE A 39 9.87 1.11 -9.98
C ILE A 39 9.43 0.22 -11.15
N GLU A 40 10.17 -0.83 -11.42
CA GLU A 40 9.79 -1.80 -12.46
C GLU A 40 8.48 -2.52 -12.13
N LEU A 41 8.30 -2.88 -10.86
CA LEU A 41 7.04 -3.45 -10.39
C LEU A 41 5.85 -2.50 -10.61
N VAL A 42 6.00 -1.24 -10.26
CA VAL A 42 4.95 -0.22 -10.46
C VAL A 42 4.61 -0.07 -11.94
N LYS A 43 5.62 0.01 -12.80
CA LYS A 43 5.42 0.06 -14.26
C LYS A 43 4.66 -1.16 -14.78
N LYS A 44 5.03 -2.34 -14.33
CA LYS A 44 4.37 -3.60 -14.70
C LYS A 44 2.91 -3.63 -14.23
N LEU A 45 2.64 -3.25 -12.99
CA LEU A 45 1.29 -3.21 -12.46
C LEU A 45 0.41 -2.22 -13.23
N LYS A 46 0.92 -1.04 -13.54
CA LYS A 46 0.21 -0.05 -14.35
C LYS A 46 -0.08 -0.55 -15.75
N SER A 47 0.88 -1.21 -16.41
CA SER A 47 0.70 -1.77 -17.75
C SER A 47 -0.37 -2.88 -17.77
N ASN A 48 -0.61 -3.54 -16.65
CA ASN A 48 -1.64 -4.57 -16.47
C ASN A 48 -3.01 -3.99 -16.01
N GLY A 49 -3.19 -2.68 -16.09
CA GLY A 49 -4.45 -2.03 -15.71
C GLY A 49 -4.67 -1.87 -14.21
N THR A 50 -3.62 -2.00 -13.39
CA THR A 50 -3.71 -1.76 -11.94
C THR A 50 -3.53 -0.27 -11.66
N LYS A 51 -4.45 0.33 -10.92
CA LYS A 51 -4.27 1.68 -10.38
C LYS A 51 -3.39 1.62 -9.14
N VAL A 52 -2.30 2.37 -9.16
CA VAL A 52 -1.29 2.38 -8.09
C VAL A 52 -1.40 3.64 -7.25
N TRP A 53 -1.50 3.46 -5.95
CA TRP A 53 -1.64 4.50 -4.96
C TRP A 53 -0.44 4.47 -4.02
N SER A 54 0.30 5.57 -3.92
CA SER A 54 1.29 5.76 -2.87
C SER A 54 0.63 6.32 -1.62
N VAL A 55 0.89 5.70 -0.49
CA VAL A 55 0.38 6.14 0.81
C VAL A 55 1.44 6.99 1.48
N GLU A 56 1.30 8.30 1.38
CA GLU A 56 2.27 9.26 1.89
C GLU A 56 1.63 10.66 2.08
N GLN A 57 2.19 11.44 2.96
CA GLN A 57 1.83 12.85 3.14
C GLN A 57 2.68 13.71 2.20
N THR A 58 2.05 14.33 1.21
CA THR A 58 2.69 15.24 0.27
C THR A 58 1.79 16.45 0.01
N GLU A 59 2.33 17.49 -0.62
CA GLU A 59 1.55 18.68 -0.99
C GLU A 59 0.37 18.33 -1.92
N ASN A 60 0.50 17.29 -2.71
CA ASN A 60 -0.50 16.88 -3.70
C ASN A 60 -1.27 15.61 -3.29
N SER A 61 -1.16 15.17 -2.04
CA SER A 61 -1.91 14.01 -1.57
C SER A 61 -3.39 14.33 -1.40
N THR A 62 -4.21 13.33 -1.66
CA THR A 62 -5.65 13.38 -1.41
C THR A 62 -5.95 12.73 -0.07
N ASP A 63 -6.72 13.38 0.76
CA ASP A 63 -7.15 12.81 2.03
C ASP A 63 -8.08 11.60 1.76
N LEU A 64 -7.84 10.52 2.49
CA LEU A 64 -8.63 9.28 2.38
C LEU A 64 -10.14 9.53 2.49
N LYS A 65 -10.56 10.45 3.34
CA LYS A 65 -11.98 10.79 3.53
C LYS A 65 -12.64 11.37 2.27
N GLU A 66 -11.85 11.94 1.35
CA GLU A 66 -12.34 12.50 0.10
C GLU A 66 -12.54 11.44 -0.99
N ILE A 67 -11.97 10.26 -0.81
CA ILE A 67 -12.14 9.14 -1.74
C ILE A 67 -13.49 8.47 -1.48
N LYS A 68 -14.51 8.89 -2.19
CA LYS A 68 -15.89 8.39 -2.04
C LYS A 68 -16.24 7.25 -2.99
N GLN A 69 -15.48 7.14 -4.08
CA GLN A 69 -15.65 6.10 -5.09
C GLN A 69 -14.29 5.79 -5.72
N LEU A 70 -14.17 4.60 -6.25
CA LEU A 70 -12.99 4.19 -7.01
C LEU A 70 -13.34 4.21 -8.50
N GLU A 71 -12.38 4.64 -9.31
CA GLU A 71 -12.48 4.53 -10.75
C GLU A 71 -12.58 3.05 -11.16
N ASN A 72 -13.11 2.83 -12.35
CA ASN A 72 -13.37 1.49 -12.87
C ASN A 72 -12.09 0.76 -13.30
N PHE A 73 -11.20 0.52 -12.32
CA PHE A 73 -10.04 -0.34 -12.46
C PHE A 73 -10.35 -1.71 -11.87
N GLU A 74 -9.90 -2.77 -12.52
CA GLU A 74 -10.08 -4.13 -12.00
C GLU A 74 -9.28 -4.38 -10.72
N LYS A 75 -8.13 -3.71 -10.60
CA LYS A 75 -7.17 -3.91 -9.51
C LYS A 75 -6.65 -2.59 -8.97
N HIS A 76 -6.41 -2.56 -7.67
CA HIS A 76 -5.77 -1.46 -6.98
C HIS A 76 -4.58 -1.98 -6.20
N ALA A 77 -3.47 -1.25 -6.23
CA ALA A 77 -2.27 -1.52 -5.43
C ALA A 77 -1.99 -0.34 -4.51
N LEU A 78 -1.74 -0.64 -3.25
CA LEU A 78 -1.35 0.34 -2.23
C LEU A 78 0.13 0.18 -1.91
N ILE A 79 0.89 1.25 -1.98
CA ILE A 79 2.31 1.27 -1.65
C ILE A 79 2.50 1.97 -0.32
N PHE A 80 3.13 1.27 0.62
CA PHE A 80 3.50 1.81 1.92
C PHE A 80 5.02 1.93 2.01
N GLY A 81 5.49 3.02 2.57
CA GLY A 81 6.91 3.24 2.82
C GLY A 81 7.37 2.61 4.14
N ASN A 82 8.68 2.62 4.35
CA ASN A 82 9.25 2.26 5.65
C ASN A 82 9.07 3.39 6.67
N GLU A 83 9.30 3.10 7.93
CA GLU A 83 9.06 4.02 9.05
C GLU A 83 10.02 5.20 9.10
N ILE A 84 11.17 5.10 8.41
CA ILE A 84 12.23 6.12 8.44
C ILE A 84 12.12 7.06 7.26
N ASN A 85 12.05 6.51 6.04
CA ASN A 85 12.15 7.28 4.79
C ASN A 85 10.81 7.46 4.08
N GLY A 86 9.75 6.76 4.49
CA GLY A 86 8.48 6.75 3.80
C GLY A 86 8.57 6.13 2.40
N VAL A 87 7.72 6.56 1.50
CA VAL A 87 7.73 6.14 0.09
C VAL A 87 8.73 7.01 -0.68
N ASP A 88 9.60 6.38 -1.44
CA ASP A 88 10.57 7.08 -2.29
C ASP A 88 9.86 8.03 -3.27
N GLN A 89 10.39 9.23 -3.44
CA GLN A 89 9.82 10.24 -4.33
C GLN A 89 9.69 9.75 -5.79
N LYS A 90 10.62 8.92 -6.26
CA LYS A 90 10.53 8.32 -7.60
C LYS A 90 9.33 7.39 -7.72
N VAL A 91 9.02 6.64 -6.68
CA VAL A 91 7.85 5.77 -6.63
C VAL A 91 6.57 6.61 -6.63
N ILE A 92 6.52 7.67 -5.85
CA ILE A 92 5.41 8.63 -5.83
C ILE A 92 5.17 9.19 -7.23
N ASN A 93 6.22 9.59 -7.92
CA ASN A 93 6.14 10.16 -9.27
C ASN A 93 5.57 9.17 -10.31
N PHE A 94 5.81 7.88 -10.14
CA PHE A 94 5.25 6.83 -11.00
C PHE A 94 3.86 6.35 -10.59
N SER A 95 3.42 6.66 -9.39
CA SER A 95 2.08 6.30 -8.90
C SER A 95 0.99 7.07 -9.63
N ASN A 96 -0.19 6.48 -9.74
CA ASN A 96 -1.35 7.16 -10.30
C ASN A 96 -1.84 8.27 -9.36
N GLU A 97 -1.87 8.00 -8.07
CA GLU A 97 -2.37 8.88 -7.04
C GLU A 97 -1.51 8.79 -5.77
N VAL A 98 -1.56 9.83 -4.97
CA VAL A 98 -1.02 9.85 -3.62
C VAL A 98 -2.17 10.07 -2.64
N ILE A 99 -2.26 9.22 -1.65
CA ILE A 99 -3.33 9.24 -0.66
C ILE A 99 -2.74 9.35 0.75
N GLU A 100 -3.39 10.15 1.59
CA GLU A 100 -2.99 10.28 2.99
C GLU A 100 -4.16 10.00 3.94
N ILE A 101 -3.81 9.59 5.14
CA ILE A 101 -4.70 9.57 6.29
C ILE A 101 -4.40 10.81 7.10
N GLU A 102 -5.35 11.75 7.16
CA GLU A 102 -5.19 12.98 7.91
C GLU A 102 -4.90 12.70 9.39
N GLN A 103 -3.89 13.35 9.92
CA GLN A 103 -3.44 13.18 11.31
C GLN A 103 -3.41 14.51 12.05
N TYR A 104 -3.90 14.50 13.27
CA TYR A 104 -4.02 15.68 14.12
C TYR A 104 -3.05 15.68 15.30
N GLY A 105 -2.27 14.63 15.44
CA GLY A 105 -1.31 14.49 16.53
C GLY A 105 0.06 15.09 16.24
N THR A 106 0.95 14.98 17.22
CA THR A 106 2.35 15.44 17.11
C THR A 106 3.23 14.49 16.31
N LYS A 107 2.85 13.24 16.18
CA LYS A 107 3.55 12.26 15.33
C LYS A 107 3.11 12.43 13.88
N HIS A 108 4.09 12.35 12.97
CA HIS A 108 3.87 12.58 11.55
C HIS A 108 3.50 11.31 10.75
N SER A 109 3.46 10.15 11.39
CA SER A 109 3.10 8.90 10.71
C SER A 109 2.40 7.91 11.63
N LEU A 110 1.46 7.14 11.06
CA LEU A 110 0.87 5.98 11.70
C LEU A 110 1.77 4.75 11.54
N ASN A 111 1.66 3.82 12.46
CA ASN A 111 2.23 2.48 12.26
C ASN A 111 1.66 1.88 10.96
N ILE A 112 2.52 1.22 10.19
CA ILE A 112 2.14 0.65 8.89
C ILE A 112 0.96 -0.32 8.97
N SER A 113 0.88 -1.15 9.99
CA SER A 113 -0.22 -2.11 10.13
C SER A 113 -1.57 -1.41 10.37
N ILE A 114 -1.55 -0.31 11.10
CA ILE A 114 -2.74 0.52 11.33
C ILE A 114 -3.15 1.24 10.05
N ALA A 115 -2.21 1.89 9.38
CA ALA A 115 -2.46 2.59 8.12
C ALA A 115 -2.98 1.62 7.06
N ALA A 116 -2.36 0.46 6.92
CA ALA A 116 -2.79 -0.58 5.98
C ALA A 116 -4.20 -1.08 6.30
N GLY A 117 -4.51 -1.34 7.56
CA GLY A 117 -5.83 -1.77 7.98
C GLY A 117 -6.93 -0.75 7.61
N ILE A 118 -6.70 0.52 7.89
CA ILE A 118 -7.64 1.61 7.56
C ILE A 118 -7.87 1.69 6.05
N LEU A 119 -6.79 1.73 5.27
CA LEU A 119 -6.87 1.86 3.81
C LEU A 119 -7.50 0.65 3.14
N ILE A 120 -7.09 -0.55 3.53
CA ILE A 120 -7.64 -1.79 2.98
C ILE A 120 -9.14 -1.89 3.26
N TRP A 121 -9.57 -1.55 4.47
CA TRP A 121 -10.98 -1.53 4.84
C TRP A 121 -11.78 -0.51 4.04
N HIS A 122 -11.25 0.69 3.88
CA HIS A 122 -11.89 1.75 3.10
C HIS A 122 -12.06 1.33 1.63
N PHE A 123 -10.99 0.87 0.98
CA PHE A 123 -11.01 0.40 -0.40
C PHE A 123 -11.95 -0.79 -0.59
N PHE A 124 -11.92 -1.73 0.33
CA PHE A 124 -12.81 -2.89 0.28
C PHE A 124 -14.29 -2.48 0.29
N ASN A 125 -14.65 -1.54 1.15
CA ASN A 125 -16.03 -1.05 1.22
C ASN A 125 -16.46 -0.31 -0.06
N LEU A 126 -15.56 0.46 -0.67
CA LEU A 126 -15.84 1.13 -1.94
C LEU A 126 -16.01 0.11 -3.08
N LEU A 127 -15.15 -0.90 -3.15
CA LEU A 127 -15.24 -1.95 -4.18
C LEU A 127 -16.49 -2.81 -4.06
N ARG A 128 -17.03 -2.98 -2.87
CA ARG A 128 -18.28 -3.73 -2.65
C ARG A 128 -19.54 -2.98 -3.07
N LYS A 129 -19.48 -1.65 -3.15
CA LYS A 129 -20.62 -0.81 -3.51
C LYS A 129 -20.81 -0.70 -5.03
N ASN A 130 -19.80 -1.09 -5.77
CA ASN A 130 -19.82 -1.14 -7.22
C ASN A 130 -20.14 -2.58 -7.67
#